data_316e044a6fc6ae224c2349a800b4a598
#
_entry.id   316e044a6fc6ae224c2349a800b4a598
#
_cell.length_a   1.000
_cell.length_b   1.000
_cell.length_c   1.000
_cell.angle_alpha   90.00
_cell.angle_beta   90.00
_cell.angle_gamma   90.00
#
_symmetry.space_group_name_H-M   'P 1'
#
loop_
_entity.id
_entity.type
_entity.pdbx_description
1 polymer ?
#
loop_
_entity_poly.entity_id
_entity_poly.type
_entity_poly.pdbx_seq_one_letter_code
_entity_poly.pdbx_strand_id
1 'polypeptide(L)'
;QHKKVVAYGEIGLDYHYEHSPRADQKRKFRDMLREARMLELPVIVHDRDAHEDTLQILSEEWSPELGGVLHCFSGEIAMAKRVIEMGFSLSIAGPVTFPKAEALREVVRQVPIEHLLIETDSPYLSPQPMRGKRNEPAFVRHTAEAVARIKGLSFDDVARITSFNAMQLFGIGAMPAKGQITYPIRNSLYLNITNRCSAACTFCVRYHTDFVKGHNLRLAEEPKAETLIKEIGDPKRYAEVVFCGYGEPLLRLDVVKAVAAEVKQRGGRVRIDTNGHANLINKRNVLPELAGLVDAISISLNAQNAELYNKVSQPQFGIATYDAVKEFIRE
;
A
#
# COMPACT_ATOMS: atom_id res chain seq x y z
N GLN A 1 20.55 -8.29 -23.82
CA GLN A 1 19.70 -7.26 -23.19
C GLN A 1 20.56 -6.19 -22.54
N HIS A 2 20.23 -4.90 -22.75
CA HIS A 2 20.98 -3.81 -22.13
C HIS A 2 20.44 -3.57 -20.70
N LYS A 3 21.35 -3.40 -19.71
CA LYS A 3 21.01 -3.26 -18.27
C LYS A 3 20.04 -2.11 -17.92
N LYS A 4 19.81 -1.17 -18.84
CA LYS A 4 18.83 -0.07 -18.69
C LYS A 4 17.45 -0.41 -19.24
N VAL A 5 17.27 -1.58 -19.87
CA VAL A 5 15.96 -2.06 -20.30
C VAL A 5 15.30 -2.75 -19.11
N VAL A 6 14.18 -2.21 -18.65
CA VAL A 6 13.51 -2.62 -17.40
C VAL A 6 12.09 -3.13 -17.61
N ALA A 7 11.56 -3.03 -18.83
CA ALA A 7 10.25 -3.53 -19.21
C ALA A 7 10.18 -3.75 -20.72
N TYR A 8 9.25 -4.58 -21.16
CA TYR A 8 8.92 -4.82 -22.55
C TYR A 8 7.57 -4.15 -22.87
N GLY A 9 7.54 -3.18 -23.74
CA GLY A 9 6.31 -2.47 -24.08
C GLY A 9 6.57 -1.27 -25.01
N GLU A 10 5.55 -0.67 -25.48
CA GLU A 10 4.14 -0.88 -25.21
C GLU A 10 3.61 -1.97 -26.16
N ILE A 11 2.87 -2.97 -25.62
CA ILE A 11 2.28 -4.08 -26.37
C ILE A 11 0.80 -4.22 -26.01
N GLY A 12 -0.02 -4.76 -26.89
CA GLY A 12 -1.42 -4.97 -26.56
C GLY A 12 -2.38 -4.83 -27.74
N LEU A 13 -3.60 -4.38 -27.46
CA LEU A 13 -4.70 -4.33 -28.41
C LEU A 13 -5.36 -2.94 -28.43
N ASP A 14 -5.61 -2.42 -29.64
CA ASP A 14 -6.36 -1.17 -29.87
C ASP A 14 -7.49 -1.44 -30.89
N TYR A 15 -8.72 -1.54 -30.40
CA TYR A 15 -9.90 -1.70 -31.22
C TYR A 15 -10.62 -0.38 -31.50
N HIS A 16 -10.10 0.72 -30.96
CA HIS A 16 -10.64 2.05 -31.25
C HIS A 16 -10.15 2.57 -32.59
N TYR A 17 -8.84 2.50 -32.83
CA TYR A 17 -8.26 2.98 -34.09
C TYR A 17 -8.18 1.90 -35.17
N GLU A 18 -8.04 0.64 -34.79
CA GLU A 18 -7.95 -0.52 -35.68
C GLU A 18 -6.95 -0.33 -36.85
N HIS A 19 -5.77 0.25 -36.56
CA HIS A 19 -4.72 0.43 -37.57
C HIS A 19 -4.22 -0.89 -38.17
N SER A 20 -4.48 -2.01 -37.52
CA SER A 20 -4.24 -3.37 -37.99
C SER A 20 -5.45 -4.26 -37.71
N PRO A 21 -5.70 -5.30 -38.54
CA PRO A 21 -6.77 -6.26 -38.27
C PRO A 21 -6.67 -6.88 -36.88
N ARG A 22 -7.79 -7.06 -36.17
CA ARG A 22 -7.83 -7.62 -34.81
C ARG A 22 -7.13 -8.97 -34.69
N ALA A 23 -7.24 -9.83 -35.71
CA ALA A 23 -6.55 -11.11 -35.73
C ALA A 23 -5.03 -10.97 -35.71
N ASP A 24 -4.47 -10.00 -36.44
CA ASP A 24 -3.05 -9.72 -36.44
C ASP A 24 -2.59 -9.08 -35.13
N GLN A 25 -3.38 -8.15 -34.56
CA GLN A 25 -3.10 -7.57 -33.25
C GLN A 25 -3.02 -8.68 -32.19
N LYS A 26 -4.02 -9.58 -32.11
CA LYS A 26 -4.04 -10.69 -31.15
C LYS A 26 -2.84 -11.64 -31.32
N ARG A 27 -2.53 -12.00 -32.57
CA ARG A 27 -1.36 -12.86 -32.86
C ARG A 27 -0.06 -12.18 -32.40
N LYS A 28 0.13 -10.91 -32.74
CA LYS A 28 1.34 -10.19 -32.37
C LYS A 28 1.44 -9.93 -30.87
N PHE A 29 0.33 -9.66 -30.21
CA PHE A 29 0.33 -9.51 -28.75
C PHE A 29 0.80 -10.81 -28.04
N ARG A 30 0.34 -11.99 -28.49
CA ARG A 30 0.82 -13.28 -28.00
C ARG A 30 2.32 -13.48 -28.24
N ASP A 31 2.78 -13.19 -29.45
CA ASP A 31 4.20 -13.31 -29.82
C ASP A 31 5.07 -12.45 -28.89
N MET A 32 4.66 -11.18 -28.64
CA MET A 32 5.39 -10.23 -27.82
C MET A 32 5.37 -10.62 -26.33
N LEU A 33 4.26 -11.19 -25.81
CA LEU A 33 4.20 -11.73 -24.45
C LEU A 33 5.18 -12.89 -24.26
N ARG A 34 5.26 -13.80 -25.22
CA ARG A 34 6.22 -14.91 -25.19
C ARG A 34 7.66 -14.42 -25.25
N GLU A 35 7.95 -13.40 -26.04
CA GLU A 35 9.27 -12.78 -26.10
C GLU A 35 9.63 -12.10 -24.77
N ALA A 36 8.71 -11.34 -24.17
CA ALA A 36 8.90 -10.71 -22.86
C ALA A 36 9.20 -11.76 -21.77
N ARG A 37 8.51 -12.91 -21.79
CA ARG A 37 8.78 -14.04 -20.89
C ARG A 37 10.18 -14.62 -21.06
N MET A 38 10.62 -14.81 -22.32
CA MET A 38 11.99 -15.29 -22.59
C MET A 38 13.06 -14.31 -22.12
N LEU A 39 12.73 -13.00 -22.09
CA LEU A 39 13.61 -11.95 -21.61
C LEU A 39 13.50 -11.70 -20.09
N GLU A 40 12.59 -12.38 -19.42
CA GLU A 40 12.29 -12.19 -17.99
C GLU A 40 12.01 -10.72 -17.63
N LEU A 41 11.24 -10.01 -18.49
CA LEU A 41 10.87 -8.62 -18.29
C LEU A 41 9.39 -8.45 -17.98
N PRO A 42 9.02 -7.55 -17.05
CA PRO A 42 7.64 -7.11 -16.92
C PRO A 42 7.15 -6.43 -18.19
N VAL A 43 5.83 -6.45 -18.44
CA VAL A 43 5.24 -5.86 -19.63
C VAL A 43 4.46 -4.58 -19.34
N ILE A 44 4.44 -3.66 -20.30
CA ILE A 44 3.56 -2.50 -20.33
C ILE A 44 2.48 -2.78 -21.39
N VAL A 45 1.24 -2.96 -20.94
CA VAL A 45 0.13 -3.40 -21.78
C VAL A 45 -0.79 -2.23 -22.13
N HIS A 46 -1.00 -2.05 -23.42
CA HIS A 46 -2.03 -1.17 -23.99
C HIS A 46 -3.34 -1.93 -24.19
N ASP A 47 -4.43 -1.35 -23.72
CA ASP A 47 -5.77 -1.90 -23.91
C ASP A 47 -6.78 -0.78 -24.19
N ARG A 48 -7.27 -0.72 -25.40
CA ARG A 48 -8.31 0.25 -25.77
C ARG A 48 -9.46 -0.41 -26.50
N ASP A 49 -10.62 -0.43 -25.85
CA ASP A 49 -11.85 -1.05 -26.35
C ASP A 49 -11.69 -2.55 -26.70
N ALA A 50 -10.70 -3.25 -26.06
CA ALA A 50 -10.32 -4.63 -26.33
C ALA A 50 -10.29 -5.53 -25.07
N HIS A 51 -10.92 -5.11 -23.99
CA HIS A 51 -10.80 -5.66 -22.63
C HIS A 51 -10.91 -7.19 -22.55
N GLU A 52 -11.94 -7.80 -23.19
CA GLU A 52 -12.16 -9.25 -23.14
C GLU A 52 -11.03 -10.02 -23.80
N ASP A 53 -10.62 -9.62 -25.00
CA ASP A 53 -9.52 -10.27 -25.71
C ASP A 53 -8.18 -10.05 -25.00
N THR A 54 -7.96 -8.87 -24.41
CA THR A 54 -6.77 -8.59 -23.60
C THR A 54 -6.72 -9.52 -22.39
N LEU A 55 -7.80 -9.62 -21.62
CA LEU A 55 -7.87 -10.51 -20.44
C LEU A 55 -7.68 -11.97 -20.81
N GLN A 56 -8.30 -12.43 -21.92
CA GLN A 56 -8.14 -13.80 -22.39
C GLN A 56 -6.68 -14.10 -22.72
N ILE A 57 -6.05 -13.24 -23.53
CA ILE A 57 -4.66 -13.44 -23.98
C ILE A 57 -3.69 -13.41 -22.78
N LEU A 58 -3.86 -12.48 -21.85
CA LEU A 58 -3.04 -12.43 -20.64
C LEU A 58 -3.20 -13.69 -19.79
N SER A 59 -4.42 -14.22 -19.64
CA SER A 59 -4.65 -15.44 -18.87
C SER A 59 -4.04 -16.70 -19.51
N GLU A 60 -3.88 -16.70 -20.82
CA GLU A 60 -3.32 -17.83 -21.58
C GLU A 60 -1.79 -17.78 -21.70
N GLU A 61 -1.22 -16.59 -21.82
CA GLU A 61 0.18 -16.41 -22.22
C GLU A 61 1.08 -15.87 -21.12
N TRP A 62 0.54 -15.24 -20.04
CA TRP A 62 1.37 -14.49 -19.11
C TRP A 62 1.71 -15.26 -17.83
N SER A 63 2.87 -14.95 -17.25
CA SER A 63 3.35 -15.47 -15.98
C SER A 63 3.23 -14.39 -14.89
N PRO A 64 2.42 -14.59 -13.85
CA PRO A 64 2.20 -13.59 -12.79
C PRO A 64 3.49 -13.14 -12.09
N GLU A 65 4.50 -14.00 -12.00
CA GLU A 65 5.76 -13.73 -11.32
C GLU A 65 6.58 -12.59 -11.97
N LEU A 66 6.40 -12.40 -13.27
CA LEU A 66 7.09 -11.34 -14.00
C LEU A 66 6.44 -9.98 -13.82
N GLY A 67 5.18 -9.96 -13.39
CA GLY A 67 4.41 -8.75 -13.22
C GLY A 67 4.15 -8.00 -14.53
N GLY A 68 3.52 -6.86 -14.43
CA GLY A 68 3.23 -5.98 -15.57
C GLY A 68 2.32 -4.84 -15.15
N VAL A 69 2.03 -3.96 -16.08
CA VAL A 69 1.11 -2.85 -15.88
C VAL A 69 0.18 -2.70 -17.08
N LEU A 70 -1.13 -2.60 -16.80
CA LEU A 70 -2.05 -2.04 -17.79
C LEU A 70 -1.92 -0.52 -17.71
N HIS A 71 -1.27 0.06 -18.74
CA HIS A 71 -1.07 1.50 -18.78
C HIS A 71 -2.38 2.22 -19.16
N CYS A 72 -2.52 3.46 -18.75
CA CYS A 72 -3.68 4.30 -19.01
C CYS A 72 -5.02 3.56 -18.81
N PHE A 73 -5.15 2.84 -17.68
CA PHE A 73 -6.26 1.93 -17.41
C PHE A 73 -7.62 2.60 -17.63
N SER A 74 -8.46 1.99 -18.46
CA SER A 74 -9.78 2.50 -18.84
C SER A 74 -10.94 1.52 -18.58
N GLY A 75 -10.64 0.35 -18.01
CA GLY A 75 -11.63 -0.68 -17.67
C GLY A 75 -12.43 -0.39 -16.41
N GLU A 76 -13.36 -1.28 -16.10
CA GLU A 76 -14.19 -1.23 -14.90
C GLU A 76 -13.58 -2.07 -13.74
N ILE A 77 -14.22 -1.99 -12.55
CA ILE A 77 -13.73 -2.67 -11.34
C ILE A 77 -13.60 -4.19 -11.49
N ALA A 78 -14.49 -4.82 -12.27
CA ALA A 78 -14.43 -6.28 -12.52
C ALA A 78 -13.15 -6.65 -13.27
N MET A 79 -12.78 -5.90 -14.31
CA MET A 79 -11.53 -6.06 -15.03
C MET A 79 -10.33 -5.77 -14.13
N ALA A 80 -10.37 -4.67 -13.37
CA ALA A 80 -9.30 -4.29 -12.45
C ALA A 80 -8.94 -5.43 -11.48
N LYS A 81 -9.93 -6.07 -10.87
CA LYS A 81 -9.73 -7.22 -9.96
C LYS A 81 -9.07 -8.40 -10.67
N ARG A 82 -9.56 -8.75 -11.87
CA ARG A 82 -8.99 -9.88 -12.63
C ARG A 82 -7.53 -9.65 -13.02
N VAL A 83 -7.15 -8.45 -13.47
CA VAL A 83 -5.74 -8.17 -13.84
C VAL A 83 -4.82 -8.13 -12.63
N ILE A 84 -5.31 -7.67 -11.47
CA ILE A 84 -4.55 -7.72 -10.23
C ILE A 84 -4.30 -9.17 -9.78
N GLU A 85 -5.31 -10.05 -9.88
CA GLU A 85 -5.17 -11.49 -9.63
C GLU A 85 -4.16 -12.17 -10.57
N MET A 86 -3.96 -11.63 -11.77
CA MET A 86 -2.94 -12.05 -12.73
C MET A 86 -1.55 -11.44 -12.47
N GLY A 87 -1.33 -10.71 -11.36
CA GLY A 87 -0.06 -10.09 -11.00
C GLY A 87 0.20 -8.73 -11.63
N PHE A 88 -0.79 -8.07 -12.24
CA PHE A 88 -0.62 -6.77 -12.85
C PHE A 88 -0.92 -5.60 -11.89
N SER A 89 -0.24 -4.49 -12.13
CA SER A 89 -0.60 -3.18 -11.61
C SER A 89 -1.47 -2.41 -12.63
N LEU A 90 -2.20 -1.41 -12.14
CA LEU A 90 -2.97 -0.48 -12.97
C LEU A 90 -2.30 0.88 -12.96
N SER A 91 -2.05 1.47 -14.12
CA SER A 91 -1.52 2.82 -14.21
C SER A 91 -2.65 3.82 -14.50
N ILE A 92 -2.74 4.84 -13.65
CA ILE A 92 -3.79 5.86 -13.68
C ILE A 92 -3.22 7.12 -14.31
N ALA A 93 -3.84 7.55 -15.41
CA ALA A 93 -3.45 8.73 -16.17
C ALA A 93 -4.39 9.93 -15.93
N GLY A 94 -4.14 11.03 -16.62
CA GLY A 94 -4.90 12.29 -16.55
C GLY A 94 -6.43 12.17 -16.61
N PRO A 95 -7.02 11.20 -17.33
CA PRO A 95 -8.47 11.01 -17.39
C PRO A 95 -9.17 10.86 -16.04
N VAL A 96 -8.52 10.39 -14.99
CA VAL A 96 -9.10 10.32 -13.64
C VAL A 96 -9.61 11.69 -13.14
N THR A 97 -9.02 12.77 -13.65
CA THR A 97 -9.39 14.16 -13.34
C THR A 97 -10.60 14.66 -14.15
N PHE A 98 -11.04 13.93 -15.18
CA PHE A 98 -12.11 14.40 -16.07
C PHE A 98 -13.48 14.32 -15.40
N PRO A 99 -14.40 15.27 -15.67
CA PRO A 99 -15.72 15.30 -15.03
C PRO A 99 -16.52 14.00 -15.18
N LYS A 100 -16.47 13.38 -16.35
CA LYS A 100 -17.25 12.16 -16.68
C LYS A 100 -16.55 10.84 -16.32
N ALA A 101 -15.39 10.85 -15.62
CA ALA A 101 -14.60 9.65 -15.34
C ALA A 101 -15.00 8.96 -14.02
N GLU A 102 -16.30 8.87 -13.70
CA GLU A 102 -16.73 8.28 -12.42
C GLU A 102 -16.40 6.79 -12.31
N ALA A 103 -16.54 6.02 -13.39
CA ALA A 103 -16.16 4.60 -13.40
C ALA A 103 -14.67 4.41 -13.05
N LEU A 104 -13.78 5.21 -13.63
CA LEU A 104 -12.34 5.16 -13.31
C LEU A 104 -12.06 5.59 -11.86
N ARG A 105 -12.77 6.62 -11.36
CA ARG A 105 -12.65 7.02 -9.95
C ARG A 105 -13.11 5.92 -9.00
N GLU A 106 -14.15 5.16 -9.38
CA GLU A 106 -14.61 4.01 -8.59
C GLU A 106 -13.55 2.89 -8.56
N VAL A 107 -12.89 2.60 -9.68
CA VAL A 107 -11.75 1.70 -9.74
C VAL A 107 -10.66 2.18 -8.76
N VAL A 108 -10.25 3.44 -8.87
CA VAL A 108 -9.25 4.01 -7.97
C VAL A 108 -9.68 3.91 -6.51
N ARG A 109 -10.96 4.12 -6.19
CA ARG A 109 -11.50 4.04 -4.82
C ARG A 109 -11.38 2.63 -4.25
N GLN A 110 -11.74 1.60 -5.01
CA GLN A 110 -11.81 0.21 -4.55
C GLN A 110 -10.46 -0.53 -4.60
N VAL A 111 -9.65 -0.31 -5.65
CA VAL A 111 -8.37 -1.01 -5.81
C VAL A 111 -7.38 -0.57 -4.72
N PRO A 112 -6.69 -1.48 -4.01
CA PRO A 112 -5.63 -1.11 -3.07
C PRO A 112 -4.55 -0.28 -3.76
N ILE A 113 -4.06 0.77 -3.10
CA ILE A 113 -3.09 1.70 -3.70
C ILE A 113 -1.76 1.02 -4.02
N GLU A 114 -1.47 -0.09 -3.40
CA GLU A 114 -0.30 -0.94 -3.64
C GLU A 114 -0.27 -1.54 -5.05
N HIS A 115 -1.42 -1.57 -5.73
CA HIS A 115 -1.55 -2.02 -7.14
C HIS A 115 -1.70 -0.85 -8.11
N LEU A 116 -1.53 0.39 -7.66
CA LEU A 116 -1.67 1.56 -8.52
C LEU A 116 -0.32 2.18 -8.85
N LEU A 117 -0.14 2.51 -10.11
CA LEU A 117 0.86 3.44 -10.63
C LEU A 117 0.16 4.72 -11.09
N ILE A 118 0.91 5.78 -11.30
CA ILE A 118 0.44 7.02 -11.91
C ILE A 118 1.32 7.39 -13.08
N GLU A 119 0.72 7.96 -14.11
CA GLU A 119 1.41 8.33 -15.34
C GLU A 119 0.79 9.58 -15.96
N THR A 120 1.34 10.03 -17.09
CA THR A 120 0.84 11.15 -17.86
C THR A 120 0.26 10.76 -19.22
N ASP A 121 0.85 9.77 -19.89
CA ASP A 121 0.64 9.47 -21.31
C ASP A 121 0.96 10.66 -22.22
N SER A 122 1.97 11.45 -21.82
CA SER A 122 2.39 12.64 -22.59
C SER A 122 2.79 12.26 -24.02
N PRO A 123 2.41 13.06 -25.03
CA PRO A 123 1.84 14.41 -24.99
C PRO A 123 0.30 14.45 -24.94
N TYR A 124 -0.38 13.32 -24.76
CA TYR A 124 -1.82 13.15 -24.78
C TYR A 124 -2.44 13.26 -23.36
N LEU A 125 -3.77 13.25 -23.27
CA LEU A 125 -4.55 13.07 -22.05
C LEU A 125 -4.25 14.07 -20.93
N SER A 126 -3.96 15.34 -21.25
CA SER A 126 -3.73 16.40 -20.28
C SER A 126 -4.80 16.40 -19.17
N PRO A 127 -4.39 16.41 -17.87
CA PRO A 127 -5.31 16.44 -16.74
C PRO A 127 -6.17 17.71 -16.74
N GLN A 128 -7.28 17.70 -16.00
CA GLN A 128 -8.30 18.77 -16.03
C GLN A 128 -7.76 20.19 -15.90
N PRO A 129 -6.81 20.53 -15.00
CA PRO A 129 -6.29 21.90 -14.91
C PRO A 129 -5.56 22.36 -16.19
N MET A 130 -5.07 21.41 -17.00
CA MET A 130 -4.33 21.65 -18.24
C MET A 130 -5.07 21.18 -19.48
N ARG A 131 -6.37 20.88 -19.37
CA ARG A 131 -7.19 20.39 -20.46
C ARG A 131 -7.11 21.31 -21.68
N GLY A 132 -6.92 20.71 -22.88
CA GLY A 132 -6.75 21.46 -24.12
C GLY A 132 -5.33 21.95 -24.41
N LYS A 133 -4.38 21.77 -23.49
CA LYS A 133 -2.96 21.99 -23.70
C LYS A 133 -2.23 20.67 -23.98
N ARG A 134 -1.05 20.73 -24.58
CA ARG A 134 -0.17 19.58 -24.70
C ARG A 134 0.22 19.09 -23.31
N ASN A 135 0.09 17.78 -23.07
CA ASN A 135 0.51 17.16 -21.82
C ASN A 135 2.02 17.07 -21.70
N GLU A 136 2.52 17.04 -20.47
CA GLU A 136 3.95 16.91 -20.16
C GLU A 136 4.16 16.11 -18.86
N PRO A 137 5.35 15.50 -18.64
CA PRO A 137 5.60 14.64 -17.47
C PRO A 137 5.34 15.32 -16.12
N ALA A 138 5.57 16.63 -16.00
CA ALA A 138 5.31 17.39 -14.77
C ALA A 138 3.82 17.37 -14.35
N PHE A 139 2.90 17.14 -15.28
CA PHE A 139 1.46 17.12 -14.98
C PHE A 139 0.99 15.84 -14.29
N VAL A 140 1.85 14.83 -14.12
CA VAL A 140 1.57 13.65 -13.27
C VAL A 140 1.15 14.07 -11.85
N ARG A 141 1.61 15.23 -11.39
CA ARG A 141 1.21 15.80 -10.10
C ARG A 141 -0.30 15.93 -9.97
N HIS A 142 -1.00 16.37 -11.00
CA HIS A 142 -2.47 16.52 -10.97
C HIS A 142 -3.19 15.17 -10.88
N THR A 143 -2.62 14.12 -11.51
CA THR A 143 -3.10 12.74 -11.34
C THR A 143 -2.91 12.29 -9.89
N ALA A 144 -1.73 12.50 -9.30
CA ALA A 144 -1.46 12.18 -7.90
C ALA A 144 -2.41 12.90 -6.93
N GLU A 145 -2.66 14.20 -7.13
CA GLU A 145 -3.62 14.98 -6.33
C GLU A 145 -5.06 14.46 -6.44
N ALA A 146 -5.47 13.98 -7.63
CA ALA A 146 -6.78 13.37 -7.82
C ALA A 146 -6.88 12.04 -7.11
N VAL A 147 -5.88 11.16 -7.24
CA VAL A 147 -5.81 9.87 -6.54
C VAL A 147 -5.81 10.08 -5.03
N ALA A 148 -5.06 11.06 -4.53
CA ALA A 148 -5.01 11.40 -3.10
C ALA A 148 -6.40 11.74 -2.54
N ARG A 149 -7.14 12.62 -3.23
CA ARG A 149 -8.53 12.96 -2.83
C ARG A 149 -9.45 11.74 -2.83
N ILE A 150 -9.39 10.89 -3.86
CA ILE A 150 -10.25 9.71 -3.99
C ILE A 150 -9.94 8.70 -2.88
N LYS A 151 -8.66 8.50 -2.55
CA LYS A 151 -8.18 7.55 -1.53
C LYS A 151 -8.25 8.09 -0.10
N GLY A 152 -8.50 9.38 0.09
CA GLY A 152 -8.39 10.03 1.40
C GLY A 152 -6.97 9.95 1.97
N LEU A 153 -5.96 10.06 1.11
CA LEU A 153 -4.53 10.07 1.43
C LEU A 153 -3.97 11.48 1.19
N SER A 154 -2.76 11.75 1.71
CA SER A 154 -2.02 12.95 1.32
C SER A 154 -1.41 12.79 -0.08
N PHE A 155 -1.06 13.92 -0.71
CA PHE A 155 -0.29 13.91 -1.95
C PHE A 155 1.04 13.14 -1.79
N ASP A 156 1.74 13.39 -0.67
CA ASP A 156 3.03 12.75 -0.38
C ASP A 156 2.89 11.23 -0.17
N ASP A 157 1.78 10.77 0.43
CA ASP A 157 1.49 9.33 0.53
C ASP A 157 1.33 8.70 -0.85
N VAL A 158 0.53 9.32 -1.74
CA VAL A 158 0.34 8.79 -3.10
C VAL A 158 1.65 8.80 -3.86
N ALA A 159 2.40 9.90 -3.84
CA ALA A 159 3.69 10.01 -4.51
C ALA A 159 4.67 8.94 -4.03
N ARG A 160 4.79 8.75 -2.71
CA ARG A 160 5.67 7.73 -2.12
C ARG A 160 5.25 6.31 -2.52
N ILE A 161 3.97 5.97 -2.35
CA ILE A 161 3.48 4.60 -2.58
C ILE A 161 3.56 4.23 -4.05
N THR A 162 3.10 5.09 -4.95
CA THR A 162 3.12 4.79 -6.39
C THR A 162 4.54 4.77 -6.96
N SER A 163 5.45 5.61 -6.43
CA SER A 163 6.88 5.52 -6.78
C SER A 163 7.49 4.20 -6.28
N PHE A 164 7.15 3.78 -5.07
CA PHE A 164 7.59 2.50 -4.53
C PHE A 164 7.06 1.32 -5.37
N ASN A 165 5.79 1.35 -5.77
CA ASN A 165 5.20 0.33 -6.65
C ASN A 165 5.95 0.25 -8.00
N ALA A 166 6.31 1.40 -8.58
CA ALA A 166 7.11 1.46 -9.81
C ALA A 166 8.52 0.90 -9.61
N MET A 167 9.17 1.24 -8.48
CA MET A 167 10.48 0.68 -8.13
C MET A 167 10.44 -0.84 -8.02
N GLN A 168 9.41 -1.39 -7.39
CA GLN A 168 9.24 -2.84 -7.25
C GLN A 168 8.99 -3.50 -8.60
N LEU A 169 8.05 -2.98 -9.41
CA LEU A 169 7.67 -3.57 -10.69
C LEU A 169 8.84 -3.58 -11.69
N PHE A 170 9.56 -2.48 -11.78
CA PHE A 170 10.60 -2.31 -12.82
C PHE A 170 12.02 -2.55 -12.30
N GLY A 171 12.20 -2.85 -11.01
CA GLY A 171 13.53 -3.04 -10.43
C GLY A 171 14.42 -1.81 -10.52
N ILE A 172 13.86 -0.58 -10.44
CA ILE A 172 14.56 0.69 -10.61
C ILE A 172 14.68 1.47 -9.30
N GLY A 173 15.65 2.39 -9.25
CA GLY A 173 15.85 3.24 -8.07
C GLY A 173 16.53 2.52 -6.91
N ALA A 174 16.54 3.17 -5.75
CA ALA A 174 17.11 2.63 -4.51
C ALA A 174 15.99 2.43 -3.48
N MET A 175 15.72 1.18 -3.14
CA MET A 175 14.76 0.85 -2.07
C MET A 175 15.30 1.38 -0.72
N PRO A 176 14.44 1.95 0.15
CA PRO A 176 14.86 2.36 1.48
C PRO A 176 15.47 1.19 2.26
N ALA A 177 16.79 1.24 2.50
CA ALA A 177 17.54 0.13 3.09
C ALA A 177 17.36 0.02 4.62
N LYS A 178 17.05 1.13 5.29
CA LYS A 178 16.91 1.17 6.77
C LYS A 178 15.46 1.20 7.20
N GLY A 179 15.14 0.41 8.20
CA GLY A 179 13.84 0.45 8.86
C GLY A 179 13.61 1.79 9.56
N GLN A 180 12.45 2.38 9.29
CA GLN A 180 12.05 3.67 9.85
C GLN A 180 11.43 3.47 11.24
N ILE A 181 11.88 4.26 12.20
CA ILE A 181 11.32 4.29 13.56
C ILE A 181 10.13 5.22 13.68
N THR A 182 10.02 6.21 12.78
CA THR A 182 8.86 7.08 12.61
C THR A 182 8.48 7.17 11.14
N TYR A 183 7.19 7.20 10.83
CA TYR A 183 6.72 7.32 9.45
C TYR A 183 5.35 8.00 9.38
N PRO A 184 5.16 8.95 8.46
CA PRO A 184 3.88 9.63 8.29
C PRO A 184 2.93 8.81 7.41
N ILE A 185 1.65 8.78 7.78
CA ILE A 185 0.54 8.41 6.90
C ILE A 185 -0.57 9.43 7.11
N ARG A 186 -1.05 10.06 6.03
CA ARG A 186 -1.98 11.19 6.09
C ARG A 186 -1.42 12.32 6.94
N ASN A 187 -2.13 12.70 7.99
CA ASN A 187 -1.75 13.74 8.95
C ASN A 187 -1.33 13.19 10.32
N SER A 188 -1.11 11.88 10.43
CA SER A 188 -0.65 11.21 11.66
C SER A 188 0.80 10.77 11.54
N LEU A 189 1.52 10.77 12.66
CA LEU A 189 2.86 10.21 12.76
C LEU A 189 2.80 8.84 13.43
N TYR A 190 3.28 7.81 12.76
CA TYR A 190 3.33 6.45 13.26
C TYR A 190 4.72 6.14 13.85
N LEU A 191 4.74 5.40 14.97
CA LEU A 191 5.94 5.00 15.68
C LEU A 191 6.12 3.48 15.58
N ASN A 192 7.18 3.07 14.91
CA ASN A 192 7.58 1.68 14.77
C ASN A 192 8.66 1.37 15.81
N ILE A 193 8.29 0.71 16.89
CA ILE A 193 9.16 0.57 18.06
C ILE A 193 9.71 -0.82 18.29
N THR A 194 9.21 -1.83 17.57
CA THR A 194 9.67 -3.23 17.69
C THR A 194 9.28 -4.06 16.47
N ASN A 195 10.11 -5.06 16.14
CA ASN A 195 9.77 -6.11 15.18
C ASN A 195 9.06 -7.31 15.85
N ARG A 196 9.07 -7.38 17.17
CA ARG A 196 8.50 -8.50 17.93
C ARG A 196 7.00 -8.39 18.04
N CYS A 197 6.33 -9.54 18.03
CA CYS A 197 4.88 -9.62 18.20
C CYS A 197 4.51 -10.90 18.95
N SER A 198 3.48 -10.84 19.78
CA SER A 198 2.92 -12.00 20.49
C SER A 198 1.93 -12.81 19.64
N ALA A 199 1.81 -12.49 18.35
CA ALA A 199 1.00 -13.23 17.38
C ALA A 199 1.80 -13.49 16.10
N ALA A 200 1.44 -14.59 15.40
CA ALA A 200 1.99 -14.98 14.10
C ALA A 200 0.89 -15.04 13.03
N CYS A 201 0.14 -13.95 12.90
CA CYS A 201 -1.03 -13.88 12.01
C CYS A 201 -0.69 -14.31 10.59
N THR A 202 -1.48 -15.21 10.01
CA THR A 202 -1.25 -15.78 8.67
C THR A 202 -1.29 -14.73 7.55
N PHE A 203 -1.97 -13.61 7.79
CA PHE A 203 -2.10 -12.48 6.87
C PHE A 203 -1.13 -11.32 7.18
N CYS A 204 -0.16 -11.52 8.09
CA CYS A 204 0.72 -10.44 8.53
C CYS A 204 1.72 -10.07 7.44
N VAL A 205 1.76 -8.77 7.10
CA VAL A 205 2.65 -8.21 6.07
C VAL A 205 4.12 -8.55 6.30
N ARG A 206 4.58 -8.67 7.54
CA ARG A 206 5.99 -8.95 7.90
C ARG A 206 6.53 -10.30 7.43
N TYR A 207 5.64 -11.22 6.98
CA TYR A 207 6.04 -12.49 6.35
C TYR A 207 6.17 -12.39 4.84
N HIS A 208 5.77 -11.27 4.24
CA HIS A 208 5.76 -11.07 2.80
C HIS A 208 6.68 -9.92 2.36
N THR A 209 6.79 -8.86 3.14
CA THR A 209 7.60 -7.69 2.78
C THR A 209 7.96 -6.89 4.02
N ASP A 210 9.09 -6.18 3.96
CA ASP A 210 9.49 -5.23 4.99
C ASP A 210 8.84 -3.84 4.83
N PHE A 211 8.01 -3.68 3.79
CA PHE A 211 7.46 -2.39 3.42
C PHE A 211 5.95 -2.29 3.70
N VAL A 212 5.56 -1.17 4.28
CA VAL A 212 4.14 -0.79 4.48
C VAL A 212 3.95 0.61 3.91
N LYS A 213 3.06 0.75 2.93
CA LYS A 213 2.82 2.04 2.25
C LYS A 213 4.10 2.73 1.73
N GLY A 214 5.07 1.94 1.26
CA GLY A 214 6.37 2.43 0.78
C GLY A 214 7.38 2.79 1.88
N HIS A 215 7.07 2.58 3.15
CA HIS A 215 7.99 2.72 4.27
C HIS A 215 8.63 1.37 4.62
N ASN A 216 9.94 1.31 4.70
CA ASN A 216 10.61 0.14 5.26
C ASN A 216 10.42 0.14 6.78
N LEU A 217 9.79 -0.89 7.33
CA LEU A 217 9.52 -1.01 8.77
C LEU A 217 10.38 -2.08 9.47
N ARG A 218 11.30 -2.75 8.76
CA ARG A 218 12.20 -3.73 9.35
C ARG A 218 13.30 -3.06 10.13
N LEU A 219 13.13 -2.92 11.43
CA LEU A 219 14.12 -2.31 12.31
C LEU A 219 15.38 -3.19 12.41
N ALA A 220 16.55 -2.57 12.34
CA ALA A 220 17.82 -3.21 12.67
C ALA A 220 17.98 -3.38 14.20
N GLU A 221 17.50 -2.38 14.95
CA GLU A 221 17.46 -2.38 16.42
C GLU A 221 16.23 -1.67 16.95
N GLU A 222 15.80 -2.01 18.15
CA GLU A 222 14.65 -1.36 18.79
C GLU A 222 15.06 0.03 19.30
N PRO A 223 14.35 1.11 18.91
CA PRO A 223 14.70 2.48 19.30
C PRO A 223 14.47 2.72 20.80
N LYS A 224 15.31 3.55 21.40
CA LYS A 224 15.09 4.06 22.77
C LYS A 224 14.01 5.16 22.77
N ALA A 225 13.40 5.40 23.93
CA ALA A 225 12.37 6.43 24.08
C ALA A 225 12.89 7.83 23.68
N GLU A 226 14.13 8.17 24.09
CA GLU A 226 14.74 9.47 23.78
C GLU A 226 14.92 9.67 22.28
N THR A 227 15.26 8.61 21.56
CA THR A 227 15.40 8.66 20.09
C THR A 227 14.06 8.93 19.44
N LEU A 228 12.98 8.24 19.86
CA LEU A 228 11.63 8.46 19.37
C LEU A 228 11.15 9.88 19.65
N ILE A 229 11.32 10.39 20.87
CA ILE A 229 10.93 11.74 21.28
C ILE A 229 11.64 12.81 20.41
N LYS A 230 12.92 12.59 20.13
CA LYS A 230 13.69 13.48 19.23
C LYS A 230 13.12 13.48 17.80
N GLU A 231 12.81 12.29 17.25
CA GLU A 231 12.28 12.14 15.90
C GLU A 231 10.84 12.67 15.76
N ILE A 232 10.01 12.57 16.79
CA ILE A 232 8.65 13.15 16.79
C ILE A 232 8.71 14.67 16.60
N GLY A 233 9.70 15.34 17.19
CA GLY A 233 9.79 16.81 17.16
C GLY A 233 8.60 17.46 17.85
N ASP A 234 7.89 18.37 17.16
CA ASP A 234 6.66 18.99 17.70
C ASP A 234 5.44 18.11 17.39
N PRO A 235 4.83 17.45 18.40
CA PRO A 235 3.70 16.56 18.19
C PRO A 235 2.41 17.28 17.73
N LYS A 236 2.29 18.59 17.93
CA LYS A 236 1.13 19.38 17.48
C LYS A 236 1.03 19.52 15.96
N ARG A 237 2.10 19.19 15.25
CA ARG A 237 2.11 19.17 13.77
C ARG A 237 1.28 18.03 13.19
N TYR A 238 0.94 17.05 14.02
CA TYR A 238 0.21 15.83 13.63
C TYR A 238 -1.17 15.82 14.27
N ALA A 239 -2.15 15.23 13.61
CA ALA A 239 -3.46 14.97 14.21
C ALA A 239 -3.34 14.05 15.42
N GLU A 240 -2.41 13.11 15.36
CA GLU A 240 -2.09 12.17 16.43
C GLU A 240 -0.71 11.52 16.20
N VAL A 241 -0.09 11.08 17.28
CA VAL A 241 1.09 10.19 17.29
C VAL A 241 0.60 8.79 17.61
N VAL A 242 0.90 7.82 16.73
CA VAL A 242 0.31 6.48 16.77
C VAL A 242 1.40 5.44 17.03
N PHE A 243 1.30 4.70 18.11
CA PHE A 243 2.12 3.50 18.30
C PHE A 243 1.56 2.37 17.44
N CYS A 244 2.16 2.18 16.28
CA CYS A 244 1.84 1.13 15.34
C CYS A 244 3.02 0.92 14.40
N GLY A 245 3.46 -0.29 14.26
CA GLY A 245 4.63 -0.60 13.42
C GLY A 245 4.63 -2.04 12.94
N TYR A 246 5.83 -2.57 12.81
CA TYR A 246 6.05 -3.91 12.30
C TYR A 246 5.70 -5.01 13.33
N GLY A 247 5.72 -4.68 14.63
CA GLY A 247 5.39 -5.58 15.73
C GLY A 247 4.30 -5.05 16.66
N GLU A 248 4.17 -5.68 17.83
CA GLU A 248 3.21 -5.30 18.86
C GLU A 248 3.82 -4.26 19.82
N PRO A 249 3.33 -3.02 19.83
CA PRO A 249 3.95 -1.95 20.63
C PRO A 249 3.90 -2.20 22.14
N LEU A 250 2.86 -2.86 22.65
CA LEU A 250 2.69 -3.09 24.11
C LEU A 250 3.61 -4.20 24.69
N LEU A 251 4.46 -4.82 23.84
CA LEU A 251 5.65 -5.56 24.30
C LEU A 251 6.70 -4.64 24.92
N ARG A 252 6.63 -3.34 24.63
CA ARG A 252 7.53 -2.31 25.15
C ARG A 252 6.75 -1.23 25.90
N LEU A 253 5.93 -1.67 26.86
CA LEU A 253 5.04 -0.82 27.62
C LEU A 253 5.75 0.37 28.29
N ASP A 254 6.97 0.17 28.79
CA ASP A 254 7.84 1.19 29.36
C ASP A 254 8.15 2.32 28.37
N VAL A 255 8.53 1.97 27.16
CA VAL A 255 8.81 2.93 26.07
C VAL A 255 7.54 3.65 25.64
N VAL A 256 6.43 2.90 25.49
CA VAL A 256 5.13 3.50 25.15
C VAL A 256 4.74 4.56 26.17
N LYS A 257 4.83 4.25 27.47
CA LYS A 257 4.48 5.18 28.56
C LYS A 257 5.38 6.42 28.56
N ALA A 258 6.70 6.24 28.43
CA ALA A 258 7.66 7.34 28.43
C ALA A 258 7.43 8.31 27.26
N VAL A 259 7.25 7.77 26.04
CA VAL A 259 7.02 8.59 24.84
C VAL A 259 5.64 9.23 24.88
N ALA A 260 4.60 8.49 25.30
CA ALA A 260 3.25 9.03 25.42
C ALA A 260 3.16 10.19 26.41
N ALA A 261 3.81 10.08 27.57
CA ALA A 261 3.87 11.13 28.56
C ALA A 261 4.46 12.43 27.98
N GLU A 262 5.57 12.33 27.24
CA GLU A 262 6.21 13.47 26.60
C GLU A 262 5.33 14.10 25.50
N VAL A 263 4.69 13.25 24.67
CA VAL A 263 3.74 13.71 23.64
C VAL A 263 2.58 14.47 24.29
N LYS A 264 1.99 13.93 25.36
CA LYS A 264 0.89 14.57 26.12
C LYS A 264 1.34 15.89 26.76
N GLN A 265 2.50 15.92 27.39
CA GLN A 265 3.06 17.14 28.02
C GLN A 265 3.23 18.27 26.99
N ARG A 266 3.60 17.94 25.75
CA ARG A 266 3.72 18.89 24.64
C ARG A 266 2.40 19.18 23.92
N GLY A 267 1.26 18.65 24.43
CA GLY A 267 -0.08 18.90 23.92
C GLY A 267 -0.45 18.13 22.65
N GLY A 268 0.24 17.02 22.37
CA GLY A 268 -0.10 16.08 21.30
C GLY A 268 -1.19 15.09 21.71
N ARG A 269 -1.73 14.37 20.73
CA ARG A 269 -2.65 13.25 20.94
C ARG A 269 -1.92 11.93 20.69
N VAL A 270 -2.28 10.91 21.45
CA VAL A 270 -1.67 9.58 21.40
C VAL A 270 -2.71 8.52 21.09
N ARG A 271 -2.43 7.66 20.12
CA ARG A 271 -3.19 6.43 19.85
C ARG A 271 -2.27 5.22 19.87
N ILE A 272 -2.81 4.07 20.27
CA ILE A 272 -2.12 2.78 20.19
C ILE A 272 -2.95 1.85 19.29
N ASP A 273 -2.31 1.23 18.30
CA ASP A 273 -2.86 0.12 17.54
C ASP A 273 -2.22 -1.17 18.07
N THR A 274 -3.03 -2.09 18.60
CA THR A 274 -2.56 -3.27 19.34
C THR A 274 -3.35 -4.52 18.96
N ASN A 275 -2.74 -5.68 19.14
CA ASN A 275 -3.42 -6.98 19.06
C ASN A 275 -4.25 -7.32 20.33
N GLY A 276 -4.20 -6.47 21.36
CA GLY A 276 -4.95 -6.64 22.60
C GLY A 276 -4.36 -7.64 23.59
N HIS A 277 -3.15 -8.13 23.38
CA HIS A 277 -2.53 -9.13 24.28
C HIS A 277 -1.78 -8.49 25.48
N ALA A 278 -1.90 -7.19 25.68
CA ALA A 278 -1.09 -6.45 26.63
C ALA A 278 -1.16 -6.98 28.07
N ASN A 279 -2.38 -7.32 28.56
CA ASN A 279 -2.55 -7.87 29.90
C ASN A 279 -1.90 -9.26 30.05
N LEU A 280 -1.98 -10.11 29.01
CA LEU A 280 -1.32 -11.42 29.00
C LEU A 280 0.20 -11.27 28.95
N ILE A 281 0.72 -10.37 28.12
CA ILE A 281 2.16 -10.10 27.99
C ILE A 281 2.74 -9.62 29.31
N ASN A 282 2.09 -8.67 29.96
CA ASN A 282 2.57 -8.02 31.17
C ASN A 282 2.09 -8.70 32.46
N LYS A 283 1.26 -9.76 32.36
CA LYS A 283 0.69 -10.54 33.49
C LYS A 283 -0.04 -9.67 34.52
N ARG A 284 -0.64 -8.58 34.08
CA ARG A 284 -1.44 -7.64 34.88
C ARG A 284 -2.30 -6.77 33.98
N ASN A 285 -3.29 -6.10 34.54
CA ASN A 285 -4.03 -5.08 33.83
C ASN A 285 -3.14 -3.83 33.62
N VAL A 286 -2.88 -3.49 32.35
CA VAL A 286 -2.01 -2.33 31.99
C VAL A 286 -2.81 -1.06 31.70
N LEU A 287 -4.16 -1.15 31.54
CA LEU A 287 -5.00 -0.02 31.16
C LEU A 287 -4.94 1.14 32.15
N PRO A 288 -4.91 0.92 33.49
CA PRO A 288 -4.74 2.01 34.45
C PRO A 288 -3.40 2.76 34.28
N GLU A 289 -2.36 2.08 33.78
CA GLU A 289 -1.06 2.71 33.53
C GLU A 289 -1.03 3.57 32.24
N LEU A 290 -1.97 3.34 31.33
CA LEU A 290 -2.14 4.09 30.07
C LEU A 290 -3.15 5.24 30.23
N ALA A 291 -3.95 5.23 31.30
CA ALA A 291 -4.93 6.28 31.57
C ALA A 291 -4.27 7.66 31.68
N GLY A 292 -4.81 8.65 30.96
CA GLY A 292 -4.24 10.00 30.89
C GLY A 292 -3.04 10.17 29.94
N LEU A 293 -2.42 9.05 29.49
CA LEU A 293 -1.31 9.07 28.52
C LEU A 293 -1.78 8.80 27.09
N VAL A 294 -2.88 8.07 26.92
CA VAL A 294 -3.38 7.60 25.62
C VAL A 294 -4.81 8.10 25.42
N ASP A 295 -5.08 8.67 24.25
CA ASP A 295 -6.40 9.23 23.91
C ASP A 295 -7.30 8.20 23.20
N ALA A 296 -6.70 7.20 22.54
CA ALA A 296 -7.44 6.14 21.85
C ALA A 296 -6.62 4.85 21.74
N ILE A 297 -7.30 3.72 21.77
CA ILE A 297 -6.71 2.40 21.51
C ILE A 297 -7.54 1.71 20.42
N SER A 298 -6.88 1.29 19.34
CA SER A 298 -7.45 0.44 18.30
C SER A 298 -7.01 -1.00 18.54
N ILE A 299 -7.97 -1.89 18.74
CA ILE A 299 -7.70 -3.30 19.07
C ILE A 299 -8.09 -4.20 17.91
N SER A 300 -7.16 -5.03 17.45
CA SER A 300 -7.37 -5.96 16.34
C SER A 300 -7.97 -7.29 16.84
N LEU A 301 -9.29 -7.43 16.70
CA LEU A 301 -10.01 -8.70 16.93
C LEU A 301 -10.30 -9.35 15.56
N ASN A 302 -9.40 -10.18 15.07
CA ASN A 302 -9.33 -10.63 13.66
C ASN A 302 -10.26 -11.81 13.32
N ALA A 303 -11.16 -12.21 14.23
CA ALA A 303 -12.12 -13.30 13.98
C ALA A 303 -13.33 -13.19 14.90
N GLN A 304 -14.43 -13.84 14.52
CA GLN A 304 -15.70 -13.83 15.26
C GLN A 304 -15.78 -14.87 16.38
N ASN A 305 -14.86 -15.83 16.45
CA ASN A 305 -14.80 -16.86 17.49
C ASN A 305 -13.36 -17.28 17.81
N ALA A 306 -13.19 -18.01 18.93
CA ALA A 306 -11.88 -18.39 19.45
C ALA A 306 -11.11 -19.34 18.53
N GLU A 307 -11.79 -20.32 17.92
CA GLU A 307 -11.18 -21.31 17.03
C GLU A 307 -10.59 -20.62 15.80
N LEU A 308 -11.37 -19.78 15.13
CA LEU A 308 -10.92 -19.05 13.96
C LEU A 308 -9.83 -18.02 14.33
N TYR A 309 -9.98 -17.32 15.45
CA TYR A 309 -8.98 -16.40 15.96
C TYR A 309 -7.63 -17.11 16.18
N ASN A 310 -7.66 -18.26 16.86
CA ASN A 310 -6.46 -19.06 17.10
C ASN A 310 -5.81 -19.53 15.79
N LYS A 311 -6.63 -19.91 14.80
CA LYS A 311 -6.16 -20.35 13.48
C LYS A 311 -5.50 -19.22 12.67
N VAL A 312 -6.12 -18.04 12.61
CA VAL A 312 -5.66 -16.93 11.74
C VAL A 312 -4.65 -16.00 12.42
N SER A 313 -4.77 -15.77 13.73
CA SER A 313 -3.88 -14.88 14.49
C SER A 313 -2.69 -15.61 15.14
N GLN A 314 -2.79 -16.93 15.34
CA GLN A 314 -1.76 -17.77 15.94
C GLN A 314 -1.09 -17.12 17.17
N PRO A 315 -1.89 -16.82 18.23
CA PRO A 315 -1.38 -16.15 19.42
C PRO A 315 -0.47 -17.07 20.24
N GLN A 316 0.59 -16.56 20.82
CA GLN A 316 1.51 -17.35 21.65
C GLN A 316 0.87 -17.90 22.94
N PHE A 317 -0.27 -17.35 23.37
CA PHE A 317 -0.99 -17.77 24.58
C PHE A 317 -2.11 -18.75 24.30
N GLY A 318 -2.25 -19.23 23.04
CA GLY A 318 -3.24 -20.21 22.61
C GLY A 318 -4.67 -19.68 22.53
N ILE A 319 -5.64 -20.61 22.49
CA ILE A 319 -7.04 -20.31 22.17
C ILE A 319 -7.71 -19.37 23.18
N ALA A 320 -7.31 -19.41 24.46
CA ALA A 320 -7.83 -18.54 25.51
C ALA A 320 -7.54 -17.05 25.28
N THR A 321 -6.62 -16.72 24.38
CA THR A 321 -6.27 -15.34 24.02
C THR A 321 -7.48 -14.57 23.48
N TYR A 322 -8.38 -15.24 22.77
CA TYR A 322 -9.58 -14.60 22.21
C TYR A 322 -10.45 -13.95 23.29
N ASP A 323 -10.73 -14.68 24.37
CA ASP A 323 -11.53 -14.15 25.48
C ASP A 323 -10.79 -13.08 26.27
N ALA A 324 -9.47 -13.23 26.44
CA ALA A 324 -8.65 -12.20 27.07
C ALA A 324 -8.62 -10.88 26.26
N VAL A 325 -8.60 -10.94 24.92
CA VAL A 325 -8.71 -9.75 24.08
C VAL A 325 -10.09 -9.10 24.20
N LYS A 326 -11.17 -9.90 24.26
CA LYS A 326 -12.53 -9.38 24.50
C LYS A 326 -12.66 -8.71 25.86
N GLU A 327 -12.00 -9.24 26.89
CA GLU A 327 -11.94 -8.62 28.20
C GLU A 327 -11.20 -7.28 28.15
N PHE A 328 -10.02 -7.26 27.53
CA PHE A 328 -9.23 -6.04 27.31
C PHE A 328 -9.99 -4.95 26.54
N ILE A 329 -10.93 -5.34 25.63
CA ILE A 329 -11.81 -4.39 24.92
C ILE A 329 -12.88 -3.80 25.83
N ARG A 330 -13.38 -4.56 26.84
CA ARG A 330 -14.45 -4.14 27.71
C ARG A 330 -14.00 -3.23 28.85
N GLU A 331 -12.76 -3.40 29.29
CA GLU A 331 -12.11 -2.56 30.31
C GLU A 331 -11.75 -1.17 29.78
#